data_b6abf5e78a27b192077c7bb6dd5e9cb7
#
_entry.id   b6abf5e78a27b192077c7bb6dd5e9cb7
#
_cell.length_a   1.000
_cell.length_b   1.000
_cell.length_c   1.000
_cell.angle_alpha   90.00
_cell.angle_beta   90.00
_cell.angle_gamma   90.00
#
_symmetry.space_group_name_H-M   'P 1'
#
loop_
_entity.id
_entity.type
_entity.pdbx_description
1 polymer ?
#
loop_
_entity_poly.entity_id
_entity_poly.type
_entity_poly.pdbx_seq_one_letter_code
_entity_poly.pdbx_strand_id
1 'polypeptide(L)'
;TSDSPVAAYKKAVKTDPTSAFGGVIAFNSKVDAKTISEIISNQFVEVIIAPDVSNDVVETLRAKKNVRLLVSGPAGSNPLHLESKRVAGGMLIQDADDLIWSNEDFKVVTKRRPSDSELRDLEFAWKVSWHTKSNAIVYAKDCSTVGVGAGQMSRVISAKIASLKAAEESLDPSGAVMASDAF
;
A
#
# COMPACT_ATOMS: atom_id res chain seq x y z
N THR A 1 0.57 1.69 -8.16
CA THR A 1 1.92 1.90 -8.76
C THR A 1 1.84 2.76 -10.01
N SER A 2 2.96 3.39 -10.42
CA SER A 2 3.05 4.23 -11.61
C SER A 2 4.52 4.47 -12.00
N ASP A 3 4.74 5.10 -13.17
CA ASP A 3 6.07 5.36 -13.74
C ASP A 3 6.84 6.49 -13.01
N SER A 4 6.17 7.23 -12.13
CA SER A 4 6.82 8.27 -11.31
C SER A 4 6.24 8.32 -9.90
N PRO A 5 7.03 8.75 -8.89
CA PRO A 5 6.57 8.88 -7.51
C PRO A 5 5.35 9.79 -7.37
N VAL A 6 5.32 10.92 -8.07
CA VAL A 6 4.17 11.84 -8.02
C VAL A 6 2.91 11.23 -8.60
N ALA A 7 3.00 10.47 -9.69
CA ALA A 7 1.84 9.80 -10.28
C ALA A 7 1.37 8.62 -9.39
N ALA A 8 2.29 7.88 -8.79
CA ALA A 8 1.97 6.83 -7.83
C ALA A 8 1.26 7.39 -6.60
N TYR A 9 1.74 8.50 -6.05
CA TYR A 9 1.09 9.20 -4.94
C TYR A 9 -0.34 9.63 -5.29
N LYS A 10 -0.54 10.28 -6.45
CA LYS A 10 -1.87 10.71 -6.90
C LYS A 10 -2.86 9.56 -7.04
N LYS A 11 -2.40 8.42 -7.55
CA LYS A 11 -3.22 7.20 -7.61
C LYS A 11 -3.56 6.67 -6.22
N ALA A 12 -2.58 6.61 -5.32
CA ALA A 12 -2.76 6.07 -3.98
C ALA A 12 -3.73 6.90 -3.13
N VAL A 13 -3.56 8.23 -3.11
CA VAL A 13 -4.42 9.12 -2.31
C VAL A 13 -5.86 9.16 -2.79
N LYS A 14 -6.10 8.91 -4.07
CA LYS A 14 -7.45 8.93 -4.66
C LYS A 14 -8.39 7.87 -4.05
N THR A 15 -7.86 6.80 -3.53
CA THR A 15 -8.66 5.70 -2.96
C THR A 15 -9.38 6.10 -1.67
N ASP A 16 -8.71 6.90 -0.82
CA ASP A 16 -9.28 7.37 0.46
C ASP A 16 -8.51 8.61 0.94
N PRO A 17 -8.76 9.78 0.35
CA PRO A 17 -8.07 11.01 0.74
C PRO A 17 -8.38 11.45 2.17
N THR A 18 -9.55 11.08 2.69
CA THR A 18 -9.97 11.41 4.05
C THR A 18 -9.12 10.69 5.09
N SER A 19 -8.87 9.39 4.93
CA SER A 19 -8.05 8.61 5.86
C SER A 19 -6.54 8.87 5.67
N ALA A 20 -6.12 9.48 4.57
CA ALA A 20 -4.73 9.82 4.30
C ALA A 20 -4.20 11.01 5.12
N PHE A 21 -5.08 11.77 5.80
CA PHE A 21 -4.68 12.89 6.67
C PHE A 21 -3.75 12.41 7.81
N GLY A 22 -2.63 13.10 8.00
CA GLY A 22 -1.63 12.71 9.00
C GLY A 22 -0.84 11.44 8.64
N GLY A 23 -0.85 11.06 7.36
CA GLY A 23 -0.31 9.80 6.89
C GLY A 23 1.20 9.66 7.01
N VAL A 24 1.65 8.42 7.00
CA VAL A 24 3.03 8.00 6.79
C VAL A 24 3.14 7.50 5.35
N ILE A 25 3.98 8.14 4.53
CA ILE A 25 4.09 7.84 3.10
C ILE A 25 5.47 7.24 2.82
N ALA A 26 5.49 6.02 2.28
CA ALA A 26 6.71 5.34 1.90
C ALA A 26 6.83 5.22 0.37
N PHE A 27 8.02 5.45 -0.14
CA PHE A 27 8.39 5.26 -1.54
C PHE A 27 9.47 4.20 -1.66
N ASN A 28 9.43 3.42 -2.72
CA ASN A 28 10.45 2.44 -3.08
C ASN A 28 11.47 2.96 -4.11
N SER A 29 11.39 4.24 -4.44
CA SER A 29 12.25 4.91 -5.41
C SER A 29 12.63 6.31 -4.92
N LYS A 30 13.62 6.92 -5.58
CA LYS A 30 14.06 8.29 -5.31
C LYS A 30 12.92 9.28 -5.46
N VAL A 31 12.79 10.21 -4.50
CA VAL A 31 11.75 11.22 -4.45
C VAL A 31 12.35 12.61 -4.76
N ASP A 32 11.66 13.39 -5.61
CA ASP A 32 12.03 14.74 -6.01
C ASP A 32 11.18 15.82 -5.31
N ALA A 33 11.61 17.06 -5.41
CA ALA A 33 10.91 18.21 -4.83
C ALA A 33 9.49 18.41 -5.41
N LYS A 34 9.25 18.01 -6.67
CA LYS A 34 7.92 18.08 -7.29
C LYS A 34 6.95 17.14 -6.57
N THR A 35 7.37 15.92 -6.28
CA THR A 35 6.58 14.93 -5.53
C THR A 35 6.28 15.45 -4.12
N ILE A 36 7.29 15.98 -3.43
CA ILE A 36 7.11 16.55 -2.08
C ILE A 36 6.13 17.74 -2.12
N SER A 37 6.27 18.65 -3.06
CA SER A 37 5.38 19.80 -3.21
C SER A 37 3.93 19.36 -3.44
N GLU A 38 3.71 18.35 -4.25
CA GLU A 38 2.38 17.78 -4.46
C GLU A 38 1.79 17.22 -3.16
N ILE A 39 2.57 16.43 -2.41
CA ILE A 39 2.11 15.84 -1.15
C ILE A 39 1.71 16.92 -0.14
N ILE A 40 2.61 17.87 0.14
CA ILE A 40 2.38 18.89 1.18
C ILE A 40 1.34 19.96 0.78
N SER A 41 0.97 20.04 -0.49
CA SER A 41 -0.14 20.88 -0.96
C SER A 41 -1.50 20.18 -0.84
N ASN A 42 -1.52 18.86 -0.98
CA ASN A 42 -2.76 18.08 -0.97
C ASN A 42 -3.23 17.67 0.42
N GLN A 43 -2.28 17.35 1.33
CA GLN A 43 -2.65 16.84 2.64
C GLN A 43 -1.61 17.20 3.71
N PHE A 44 -2.03 17.12 4.97
CA PHE A 44 -1.10 17.05 6.07
C PHE A 44 -0.45 15.66 6.09
N VAL A 45 0.88 15.62 6.17
CA VAL A 45 1.69 14.39 6.26
C VAL A 45 2.63 14.49 7.46
N GLU A 46 2.80 13.43 8.21
CA GLU A 46 3.71 13.39 9.36
C GLU A 46 5.08 12.86 8.98
N VAL A 47 5.14 11.80 8.18
CA VAL A 47 6.39 11.15 7.81
C VAL A 47 6.41 10.82 6.33
N ILE A 48 7.53 11.11 5.69
CA ILE A 48 7.86 10.64 4.34
C ILE A 48 9.13 9.82 4.44
N ILE A 49 9.12 8.60 3.90
CA ILE A 49 10.29 7.73 3.83
C ILE A 49 10.57 7.33 2.39
N ALA A 50 11.83 7.41 1.98
CA ALA A 50 12.28 7.02 0.65
C ALA A 50 13.72 6.50 0.71
N PRO A 51 14.16 5.66 -0.26
CA PRO A 51 15.55 5.20 -0.31
C PRO A 51 16.54 6.33 -0.62
N ASP A 52 16.12 7.34 -1.37
CA ASP A 52 16.91 8.51 -1.73
C ASP A 52 16.00 9.70 -2.05
N VAL A 53 16.53 10.91 -1.97
CA VAL A 53 15.83 12.15 -2.32
C VAL A 53 16.73 13.07 -3.14
N SER A 54 16.14 13.96 -3.94
CA SER A 54 16.90 14.99 -4.63
C SER A 54 17.34 16.10 -3.65
N ASN A 55 18.41 16.82 -3.97
CA ASN A 55 19.03 17.80 -3.06
C ASN A 55 18.09 18.96 -2.68
N ASP A 56 17.13 19.29 -3.52
CA ASP A 56 16.14 20.37 -3.36
C ASP A 56 14.95 19.99 -2.47
N VAL A 57 14.79 18.72 -2.13
CA VAL A 57 13.70 18.23 -1.24
C VAL A 57 13.80 18.85 0.15
N VAL A 58 14.99 18.92 0.72
CA VAL A 58 15.20 19.48 2.07
C VAL A 58 14.77 20.95 2.11
N GLU A 59 15.10 21.72 1.07
CA GLU A 59 14.69 23.12 0.99
C GLU A 59 13.17 23.26 0.87
N THR A 60 12.54 22.40 0.04
CA THR A 60 11.08 22.36 -0.12
C THR A 60 10.35 22.07 1.21
N LEU A 61 10.92 21.21 2.05
CA LEU A 61 10.34 20.86 3.36
C LEU A 61 10.68 21.86 4.47
N ARG A 62 11.62 22.77 4.30
CA ARG A 62 12.10 23.68 5.35
C ARG A 62 10.98 24.50 6.01
N ALA A 63 9.95 24.86 5.25
CA ALA A 63 8.78 25.58 5.76
C ALA A 63 7.79 24.67 6.54
N LYS A 64 7.91 23.34 6.44
CA LYS A 64 7.01 22.35 7.03
C LYS A 64 7.69 21.61 8.20
N LYS A 65 7.97 22.32 9.28
CA LYS A 65 8.77 21.82 10.44
C LYS A 65 8.24 20.54 11.11
N ASN A 66 6.98 20.21 10.90
CA ASN A 66 6.35 19.04 11.51
C ASN A 66 6.44 17.79 10.63
N VAL A 67 6.92 17.90 9.38
CA VAL A 67 7.13 16.76 8.49
C VAL A 67 8.50 16.14 8.76
N ARG A 68 8.52 14.84 8.97
CA ARG A 68 9.75 14.07 9.15
C ARG A 68 10.10 13.37 7.85
N LEU A 69 11.27 13.71 7.29
CA LEU A 69 11.81 13.03 6.12
C LEU A 69 12.85 12.00 6.58
N LEU A 70 12.63 10.75 6.21
CA LEU A 70 13.54 9.64 6.48
C LEU A 70 14.14 9.16 5.16
N VAL A 71 15.46 9.13 5.09
CA VAL A 71 16.20 8.55 3.95
C VAL A 71 16.78 7.23 4.41
N SER A 72 16.24 6.11 3.89
CA SER A 72 16.57 4.76 4.36
C SER A 72 17.80 4.15 3.68
N GLY A 73 18.26 4.76 2.59
CA GLY A 73 19.17 4.08 1.68
C GLY A 73 18.44 3.04 0.80
N PRO A 74 19.16 2.34 -0.08
CA PRO A 74 18.58 1.29 -0.90
C PRO A 74 17.99 0.19 -0.02
N ALA A 75 16.84 -0.35 -0.43
CA ALA A 75 16.26 -1.50 0.25
C ALA A 75 17.26 -2.66 0.23
N GLY A 76 17.79 -3.00 1.39
CA GLY A 76 18.64 -4.16 1.56
C GLY A 76 17.80 -5.43 1.75
N SER A 77 18.36 -6.59 1.41
CA SER A 77 17.81 -7.85 1.91
C SER A 77 17.94 -7.86 3.43
N ASN A 78 16.83 -8.07 4.13
CA ASN A 78 16.88 -8.27 5.58
C ASN A 78 17.64 -9.59 5.87
N PRO A 79 18.85 -9.55 6.46
CA PRO A 79 19.61 -10.77 6.72
C PRO A 79 19.02 -11.60 7.85
N LEU A 80 18.10 -11.05 8.62
CA LEU A 80 17.44 -11.74 9.73
C LEU A 80 16.02 -12.11 9.30
N HIS A 81 15.86 -13.34 8.81
CA HIS A 81 14.56 -13.93 8.50
C HIS A 81 13.74 -14.30 9.76
N LEU A 82 13.90 -13.53 10.84
CA LEU A 82 13.22 -13.78 12.11
C LEU A 82 12.41 -12.57 12.53
N GLU A 83 11.16 -12.81 12.85
CA GLU A 83 10.29 -11.85 13.52
C GLU A 83 10.20 -12.14 15.01
N SER A 84 10.18 -11.10 15.83
CA SER A 84 10.02 -11.24 17.26
C SER A 84 8.85 -10.41 17.79
N LYS A 85 8.08 -11.01 18.69
CA LYS A 85 6.96 -10.34 19.35
C LYS A 85 7.04 -10.52 20.86
N ARG A 86 7.12 -9.41 21.59
CA ARG A 86 7.11 -9.44 23.05
C ARG A 86 5.73 -9.87 23.58
N VAL A 87 5.72 -10.81 24.51
CA VAL A 87 4.55 -11.27 25.24
C VAL A 87 4.80 -11.18 26.75
N ALA A 88 3.77 -11.33 27.58
CA ALA A 88 3.94 -11.39 29.02
C ALA A 88 4.83 -12.59 29.40
N GLY A 89 5.97 -12.32 30.04
CA GLY A 89 6.90 -13.34 30.48
C GLY A 89 7.88 -13.89 29.45
N GLY A 90 7.91 -13.33 28.22
CA GLY A 90 8.83 -13.83 27.20
C GLY A 90 8.76 -13.11 25.86
N MET A 91 9.23 -13.80 24.84
CA MET A 91 9.23 -13.33 23.45
C MET A 91 8.91 -14.51 22.52
N LEU A 92 8.01 -14.28 21.59
CA LEU A 92 7.79 -15.18 20.46
C LEU A 92 8.79 -14.84 19.37
N ILE A 93 9.40 -15.86 18.78
CA ILE A 93 10.30 -15.73 17.62
C ILE A 93 9.79 -16.69 16.57
N GLN A 94 9.71 -16.23 15.35
CA GLN A 94 9.27 -17.00 14.19
C GLN A 94 10.06 -16.59 12.95
N ASP A 95 10.04 -17.43 11.94
CA ASP A 95 10.52 -17.06 10.61
C ASP A 95 9.63 -15.94 10.06
N ALA A 96 10.24 -14.96 9.37
CA ALA A 96 9.50 -13.91 8.70
C ALA A 96 8.71 -14.52 7.52
N ASP A 97 7.49 -14.03 7.30
CA ASP A 97 6.69 -14.34 6.12
C ASP A 97 7.10 -13.43 4.97
N ASP A 98 8.22 -13.77 4.32
CA ASP A 98 8.84 -12.95 3.27
C ASP A 98 8.30 -13.25 1.87
N LEU A 99 7.59 -14.36 1.68
CA LEU A 99 7.11 -14.79 0.38
C LEU A 99 5.75 -14.18 0.05
N ILE A 100 5.76 -12.95 -0.45
CA ILE A 100 4.54 -12.21 -0.78
C ILE A 100 3.87 -12.72 -2.05
N TRP A 101 4.66 -13.11 -3.06
CA TRP A 101 4.16 -13.54 -4.36
C TRP A 101 5.17 -14.45 -5.06
N SER A 102 4.68 -15.58 -5.55
CA SER A 102 5.42 -16.48 -6.45
C SER A 102 4.53 -16.84 -7.64
N ASN A 103 5.06 -16.66 -8.85
CA ASN A 103 4.35 -17.09 -10.06
C ASN A 103 4.16 -18.61 -10.13
N GLU A 104 5.00 -19.39 -9.44
CA GLU A 104 4.93 -20.85 -9.40
C GLU A 104 3.77 -21.34 -8.55
N ASP A 105 3.39 -20.58 -7.51
CA ASP A 105 2.30 -20.92 -6.60
C ASP A 105 0.94 -20.43 -7.10
N PHE A 106 0.92 -19.54 -8.10
CA PHE A 106 -0.30 -19.00 -8.65
C PHE A 106 -1.05 -20.03 -9.50
N LYS A 107 -2.25 -20.40 -9.07
CA LYS A 107 -3.09 -21.38 -9.76
C LYS A 107 -4.44 -20.80 -10.14
N VAL A 108 -4.74 -20.84 -11.45
CA VAL A 108 -6.07 -20.48 -11.94
C VAL A 108 -7.02 -21.65 -11.69
N VAL A 109 -7.98 -21.49 -10.80
CA VAL A 109 -8.97 -22.50 -10.43
C VAL A 109 -10.36 -22.27 -11.04
N THR A 110 -10.54 -21.14 -11.72
CA THR A 110 -11.78 -20.74 -12.39
C THR A 110 -11.85 -21.24 -13.84
N LYS A 111 -13.08 -21.40 -14.38
CA LYS A 111 -13.28 -21.75 -15.81
C LYS A 111 -12.73 -20.67 -16.74
N ARG A 112 -12.99 -19.40 -16.42
CA ARG A 112 -12.42 -18.25 -17.14
C ARG A 112 -11.02 -17.98 -16.64
N ARG A 113 -10.05 -17.87 -17.52
CA ARG A 113 -8.72 -17.40 -17.20
C ARG A 113 -8.70 -15.88 -17.10
N PRO A 114 -7.95 -15.30 -16.15
CA PRO A 114 -7.72 -13.87 -16.11
C PRO A 114 -6.92 -13.42 -17.36
N SER A 115 -7.16 -12.21 -17.82
CA SER A 115 -6.31 -11.55 -18.82
C SER A 115 -4.97 -11.11 -18.19
N ASP A 116 -4.00 -10.73 -19.02
CA ASP A 116 -2.71 -10.23 -18.53
C ASP A 116 -2.84 -8.96 -17.70
N SER A 117 -3.81 -8.10 -18.00
CA SER A 117 -4.10 -6.92 -17.17
C SER A 117 -4.69 -7.31 -15.82
N GLU A 118 -5.65 -8.23 -15.80
CA GLU A 118 -6.22 -8.74 -14.55
C GLU A 118 -5.17 -9.48 -13.71
N LEU A 119 -4.21 -10.19 -14.31
CA LEU A 119 -3.12 -10.82 -13.58
C LEU A 119 -2.23 -9.79 -12.87
N ARG A 120 -1.86 -8.71 -13.56
CA ARG A 120 -1.09 -7.62 -12.93
C ARG A 120 -1.88 -6.96 -11.79
N ASP A 121 -3.16 -6.74 -11.97
CA ASP A 121 -4.02 -6.16 -10.94
C ASP A 121 -4.21 -7.13 -9.76
N LEU A 122 -4.31 -8.44 -10.00
CA LEU A 122 -4.38 -9.47 -8.96
C LEU A 122 -3.08 -9.52 -8.14
N GLU A 123 -1.91 -9.50 -8.79
CA GLU A 123 -0.63 -9.43 -8.10
C GLU A 123 -0.52 -8.17 -7.23
N PHE A 124 -0.92 -7.02 -7.78
CA PHE A 124 -0.96 -5.76 -7.04
C PHE A 124 -1.91 -5.85 -5.85
N ALA A 125 -3.15 -6.30 -6.06
CA ALA A 125 -4.16 -6.43 -5.00
C ALA A 125 -3.72 -7.40 -3.90
N TRP A 126 -3.06 -8.52 -4.28
CA TRP A 126 -2.51 -9.48 -3.35
C TRP A 126 -1.44 -8.86 -2.44
N LYS A 127 -0.46 -8.15 -3.02
CA LYS A 127 0.58 -7.45 -2.27
C LYS A 127 0.00 -6.42 -1.30
N VAL A 128 -1.03 -5.68 -1.70
CA VAL A 128 -1.73 -4.75 -0.81
C VAL A 128 -2.47 -5.49 0.30
N SER A 129 -3.18 -6.58 -0.03
CA SER A 129 -3.92 -7.38 0.94
C SER A 129 -3.00 -8.00 2.00
N TRP A 130 -1.83 -8.48 1.59
CA TRP A 130 -0.82 -9.04 2.49
C TRP A 130 -0.36 -8.05 3.57
N HIS A 131 -0.25 -6.77 3.23
CA HIS A 131 0.10 -5.70 4.18
C HIS A 131 -1.11 -5.12 4.94
N THR A 132 -2.31 -5.62 4.67
CA THR A 132 -3.56 -5.07 5.22
C THR A 132 -4.05 -5.92 6.40
N LYS A 133 -4.56 -5.26 7.44
CA LYS A 133 -5.05 -5.92 8.66
C LYS A 133 -6.22 -6.86 8.36
N SER A 134 -6.13 -8.12 8.78
CA SER A 134 -7.20 -9.12 8.68
C SER A 134 -8.50 -8.70 9.40
N ASN A 135 -9.66 -9.08 8.94
CA ASN A 135 -9.91 -9.69 7.64
C ASN A 135 -9.83 -8.62 6.57
N ALA A 136 -9.00 -8.82 5.55
CA ALA A 136 -8.77 -7.84 4.48
C ALA A 136 -9.51 -8.22 3.19
N ILE A 137 -10.11 -7.21 2.55
CA ILE A 137 -10.59 -7.26 1.17
C ILE A 137 -10.05 -6.03 0.45
N VAL A 138 -9.41 -6.25 -0.68
CA VAL A 138 -8.84 -5.20 -1.54
C VAL A 138 -9.41 -5.33 -2.93
N TYR A 139 -10.09 -4.28 -3.41
CA TYR A 139 -10.45 -4.12 -4.81
C TYR A 139 -9.38 -3.29 -5.52
N ALA A 140 -8.93 -3.76 -6.68
CA ALA A 140 -7.92 -3.07 -7.46
C ALA A 140 -8.22 -3.09 -8.97
N LYS A 141 -7.77 -2.04 -9.65
CA LYS A 141 -7.85 -1.87 -11.09
C LYS A 141 -6.73 -0.95 -11.56
N ASP A 142 -6.12 -1.25 -12.69
CA ASP A 142 -5.02 -0.48 -13.27
C ASP A 142 -3.85 -0.25 -12.27
N CYS A 143 -3.48 -1.30 -11.52
CA CYS A 143 -2.46 -1.25 -10.45
C CYS A 143 -2.71 -0.11 -9.43
N SER A 144 -3.97 0.12 -9.10
CA SER A 144 -4.42 1.07 -8.08
C SER A 144 -5.52 0.45 -7.24
N THR A 145 -5.57 0.77 -5.96
CA THR A 145 -6.69 0.39 -5.11
C THR A 145 -7.94 1.16 -5.50
N VAL A 146 -9.08 0.49 -5.52
CA VAL A 146 -10.41 1.06 -5.73
C VAL A 146 -11.16 1.17 -4.41
N GLY A 147 -11.00 0.18 -3.55
CA GLY A 147 -11.56 0.19 -2.21
C GLY A 147 -10.87 -0.86 -1.34
N VAL A 148 -10.72 -0.54 -0.05
CA VAL A 148 -10.09 -1.40 0.94
C VAL A 148 -10.98 -1.53 2.17
N GLY A 149 -11.27 -2.77 2.57
CA GLY A 149 -11.90 -3.07 3.84
C GLY A 149 -10.95 -3.91 4.68
N ALA A 150 -10.65 -3.46 5.89
CA ALA A 150 -9.60 -4.01 6.73
C ALA A 150 -10.00 -4.09 8.21
N GLY A 151 -9.35 -4.98 8.95
CA GLY A 151 -9.47 -5.05 10.41
C GLY A 151 -10.85 -5.46 10.91
N GLN A 152 -11.65 -6.14 10.10
CA GLN A 152 -13.01 -6.53 10.44
C GLN A 152 -13.10 -7.99 10.89
N MET A 153 -14.09 -8.29 11.71
CA MET A 153 -14.38 -9.66 12.19
C MET A 153 -14.95 -10.57 11.09
N SER A 154 -15.38 -9.99 9.96
CA SER A 154 -16.02 -10.72 8.86
C SER A 154 -15.55 -10.20 7.51
N ARG A 155 -15.14 -11.10 6.60
CA ARG A 155 -14.79 -10.76 5.22
C ARG A 155 -15.93 -10.11 4.44
N VAL A 156 -17.15 -10.55 4.71
CA VAL A 156 -18.36 -9.95 4.10
C VAL A 156 -18.49 -8.48 4.51
N ILE A 157 -18.20 -8.15 5.76
CA ILE A 157 -18.20 -6.75 6.22
C ILE A 157 -17.04 -5.97 5.59
N SER A 158 -15.85 -6.56 5.52
CA SER A 158 -14.72 -5.94 4.81
C SER A 158 -15.05 -5.63 3.35
N ALA A 159 -15.70 -6.56 2.64
CA ALA A 159 -16.13 -6.33 1.26
C ALA A 159 -17.15 -5.18 1.15
N LYS A 160 -18.11 -5.09 2.07
CA LYS A 160 -19.08 -3.99 2.12
C LYS A 160 -18.40 -2.65 2.40
N ILE A 161 -17.45 -2.62 3.35
CA ILE A 161 -16.67 -1.41 3.66
C ILE A 161 -15.84 -0.98 2.45
N ALA A 162 -15.16 -1.92 1.78
CA ALA A 162 -14.40 -1.62 0.57
C ALA A 162 -15.28 -0.98 -0.52
N SER A 163 -16.49 -1.52 -0.73
CA SER A 163 -17.45 -0.97 -1.70
C SER A 163 -18.01 0.39 -1.27
N LEU A 164 -18.31 0.56 0.02
CA LEU A 164 -18.79 1.82 0.57
C LEU A 164 -17.75 2.94 0.38
N LYS A 165 -16.49 2.65 0.76
CA LYS A 165 -15.39 3.59 0.60
C LYS A 165 -15.12 3.95 -0.86
N ALA A 166 -15.20 2.99 -1.77
CA ALA A 166 -15.11 3.25 -3.20
C ALA A 166 -16.22 4.23 -3.66
N ALA A 167 -17.46 4.01 -3.21
CA ALA A 167 -18.59 4.85 -3.56
C ALA A 167 -18.47 6.29 -3.01
N GLU A 168 -17.97 6.46 -1.78
CA GLU A 168 -17.71 7.77 -1.17
C GLU A 168 -16.75 8.62 -2.02
N GLU A 169 -15.76 7.99 -2.65
CA GLU A 169 -14.78 8.65 -3.52
C GLU A 169 -15.17 8.61 -5.02
N SER A 170 -16.42 8.24 -5.33
CA SER A 170 -16.92 8.11 -6.72
C SER A 170 -16.10 7.13 -7.56
N LEU A 171 -15.53 6.11 -6.93
CA LEU A 171 -14.82 5.01 -7.58
C LEU A 171 -15.79 3.84 -7.79
N ASP A 172 -15.76 3.24 -8.99
CA ASP A 172 -16.59 2.08 -9.31
C ASP A 172 -15.77 0.78 -9.21
N PRO A 173 -16.12 -0.14 -8.30
CA PRO A 173 -15.46 -1.44 -8.19
C PRO A 173 -15.85 -2.42 -9.32
N SER A 174 -16.78 -2.05 -10.20
CA SER A 174 -17.18 -2.91 -11.32
C SER A 174 -16.00 -3.18 -12.25
N GLY A 175 -15.74 -4.46 -12.52
CA GLY A 175 -14.60 -4.89 -13.32
C GLY A 175 -13.24 -4.77 -12.63
N ALA A 176 -13.20 -4.44 -11.32
CA ALA A 176 -12.00 -4.55 -10.52
C ALA A 176 -11.71 -6.01 -10.16
N VAL A 177 -10.45 -6.32 -9.91
CA VAL A 177 -10.06 -7.58 -9.26
C VAL A 177 -10.20 -7.47 -7.75
N MET A 178 -10.22 -8.62 -7.06
CA MET A 178 -10.30 -8.68 -5.60
C MET A 178 -9.22 -9.60 -5.05
N ALA A 179 -8.57 -9.16 -3.98
CA ALA A 179 -7.73 -10.00 -3.14
C ALA A 179 -8.29 -10.06 -1.71
N SER A 180 -8.02 -11.19 -1.04
CA SER A 180 -8.34 -11.42 0.37
C SER A 180 -7.14 -12.08 1.05
N ASP A 181 -6.95 -11.78 2.32
CA ASP A 181 -5.87 -12.30 3.16
C ASP A 181 -6.04 -13.76 3.61
N ALA A 182 -6.81 -14.54 2.89
CA ALA A 182 -7.21 -15.90 3.23
C ALA A 182 -8.40 -15.98 4.22
N PHE A 183 -8.69 -17.14 4.72
CA PHE A 183 -9.83 -17.38 5.64
C PHE A 183 -9.42 -18.33 6.76
#